data_54f81e3b26298a2a1351470855dc2c1b
#
_entry.id   54f81e3b26298a2a1351470855dc2c1b
#
_cell.length_a   1.000
_cell.length_b   1.000
_cell.length_c   1.000
_cell.angle_alpha   90.00
_cell.angle_beta   90.00
_cell.angle_gamma   90.00
#
_symmetry.space_group_name_H-M   'P 1'
#
loop_
_entity.id
_entity.type
_entity.pdbx_description
1 polymer ?
#
loop_
_entity_poly.entity_id
_entity_poly.type
_entity_poly.pdbx_seq_one_letter_code
_entity_poly.pdbx_strand_id
1 'polypeptide(L)'
;MIPVDSEGVIRVDTLETVVTEDTALVSVMLANNEVGTLQPVAEVSKRAHTVGAWMHTDAAQAVGKMAVDVTQLGVDFLTVAGHKWYAPKGIGALYIHPRIPLPPFLVGGGQEQGRRSGTIPVPLVVGLGRAAQLAVAWLAAGGVESQAALRDRLETQILQWHPQVRIFGRGVARLPNTVAWAYPGWDGPSLLAMCPTIWAGTGSACHSASTGSPTLQAMGYAPSVCQGMVRLSLGRETTEEAIAQVVAAFRQALASSSPKPIPEEE
;
A
#
# COMPACT_ATOMS: atom_id res chain seq x y z
N MET A 1 -6.12 6.73 -17.24
CA MET A 1 -5.61 6.61 -15.85
C MET A 1 -5.90 7.90 -15.10
N ILE A 2 -6.22 7.84 -13.81
CA ILE A 2 -6.44 9.02 -12.97
C ILE A 2 -5.07 9.50 -12.50
N PRO A 3 -4.67 10.77 -12.74
CA PRO A 3 -3.38 11.29 -12.30
C PRO A 3 -3.32 11.47 -10.77
N VAL A 4 -2.10 11.47 -10.24
CA VAL A 4 -1.81 11.72 -8.83
C VAL A 4 -0.93 12.96 -8.67
N ASP A 5 -0.90 13.52 -7.46
CA ASP A 5 0.03 14.59 -7.08
C ASP A 5 1.38 14.04 -6.58
N SER A 6 2.27 14.93 -6.15
CA SER A 6 3.59 14.57 -5.64
C SER A 6 3.57 13.83 -4.29
N GLU A 7 2.45 13.79 -3.59
CA GLU A 7 2.23 12.99 -2.38
C GLU A 7 1.59 11.63 -2.68
N GLY A 8 1.27 11.37 -3.95
CA GLY A 8 0.64 10.14 -4.43
C GLY A 8 -0.86 10.07 -4.20
N VAL A 9 -1.52 11.20 -3.97
CA VAL A 9 -2.99 11.30 -3.87
C VAL A 9 -3.59 11.55 -5.24
N ILE A 10 -4.69 10.88 -5.56
CA ILE A 10 -5.46 11.11 -6.77
C ILE A 10 -5.89 12.57 -6.85
N ARG A 11 -5.68 13.18 -8.01
CA ARG A 11 -6.15 14.51 -8.34
C ARG A 11 -7.65 14.50 -8.60
N VAL A 12 -8.42 14.80 -7.55
CA VAL A 12 -9.89 14.81 -7.58
C VAL A 12 -10.42 15.82 -8.60
N ASP A 13 -9.71 16.94 -8.80
CA ASP A 13 -10.02 17.97 -9.80
C ASP A 13 -10.03 17.46 -11.25
N THR A 14 -9.37 16.32 -11.52
CA THR A 14 -9.35 15.72 -12.86
C THR A 14 -10.45 14.68 -13.09
N LEU A 15 -11.21 14.30 -12.07
CA LEU A 15 -12.20 13.21 -12.16
C LEU A 15 -13.28 13.48 -13.20
N GLU A 16 -13.73 14.73 -13.35
CA GLU A 16 -14.78 15.06 -14.32
C GLU A 16 -14.34 14.83 -15.77
N THR A 17 -13.05 14.98 -16.05
CA THR A 17 -12.49 14.77 -17.39
C THR A 17 -12.08 13.34 -17.69
N VAL A 18 -11.72 12.56 -16.64
CA VAL A 18 -11.20 11.19 -16.79
C VAL A 18 -12.28 10.13 -16.62
N VAL A 19 -13.31 10.41 -15.78
CA VAL A 19 -14.43 9.51 -15.50
C VAL A 19 -15.68 10.08 -16.19
N THR A 20 -16.01 9.52 -17.34
CA THR A 20 -17.07 9.96 -18.25
C THR A 20 -18.17 8.92 -18.38
N GLU A 21 -19.24 9.21 -19.11
CA GLU A 21 -20.35 8.29 -19.38
C GLU A 21 -19.93 7.01 -20.11
N ASP A 22 -18.77 7.03 -20.79
CA ASP A 22 -18.20 5.83 -21.41
C ASP A 22 -17.44 4.92 -20.41
N THR A 23 -17.32 5.35 -19.15
CA THR A 23 -16.63 4.61 -18.11
C THR A 23 -17.54 3.51 -17.55
N ALA A 24 -17.17 2.24 -17.70
CA ALA A 24 -17.92 1.12 -17.13
C ALA A 24 -17.51 0.82 -15.66
N LEU A 25 -16.24 0.97 -15.34
CA LEU A 25 -15.68 0.65 -14.02
C LEU A 25 -14.55 1.61 -13.68
N VAL A 26 -14.57 2.15 -12.46
CA VAL A 26 -13.44 2.84 -11.85
C VAL A 26 -12.82 1.92 -10.81
N SER A 27 -11.51 1.69 -10.91
CA SER A 27 -10.78 0.85 -9.95
C SER A 27 -9.61 1.64 -9.37
N VAL A 28 -9.62 1.83 -8.05
CA VAL A 28 -8.60 2.59 -7.31
C VAL A 28 -8.22 1.83 -6.05
N MET A 29 -6.93 1.71 -5.74
CA MET A 29 -6.49 1.17 -4.45
C MET A 29 -6.89 2.11 -3.31
N LEU A 30 -7.29 1.56 -2.15
CA LEU A 30 -7.61 2.38 -0.98
C LEU A 30 -6.36 3.00 -0.35
N ALA A 31 -5.26 2.26 -0.39
CA ALA A 31 -3.96 2.71 0.09
C ALA A 31 -2.85 2.25 -0.85
N ASN A 32 -1.91 3.13 -1.18
CA ASN A 32 -0.80 2.78 -2.05
C ASN A 32 0.15 1.79 -1.33
N ASN A 33 0.58 0.77 -2.06
CA ASN A 33 1.41 -0.32 -1.52
C ASN A 33 2.89 0.05 -1.35
N GLU A 34 3.34 1.17 -1.89
CA GLU A 34 4.72 1.63 -1.82
C GLU A 34 4.88 2.78 -0.83
N VAL A 35 4.17 3.88 -1.01
CA VAL A 35 4.27 5.07 -0.17
C VAL A 35 3.26 5.10 0.99
N GLY A 36 2.23 4.24 0.93
CA GLY A 36 1.22 4.14 1.99
C GLY A 36 0.12 5.19 1.93
N THR A 37 0.15 6.11 0.98
CA THR A 37 -0.83 7.21 0.85
C THR A 37 -2.25 6.67 0.67
N LEU A 38 -3.20 7.21 1.43
CA LEU A 38 -4.62 6.88 1.32
C LEU A 38 -5.27 7.66 0.17
N GLN A 39 -6.19 6.99 -0.54
CA GLN A 39 -6.89 7.59 -1.65
C GLN A 39 -8.30 8.05 -1.25
N PRO A 40 -8.83 9.12 -1.85
CA PRO A 40 -10.16 9.66 -1.57
C PRO A 40 -11.25 8.81 -2.24
N VAL A 41 -11.29 7.51 -1.92
CA VAL A 41 -12.16 6.51 -2.58
C VAL A 41 -13.63 6.90 -2.54
N ALA A 42 -14.11 7.48 -1.44
CA ALA A 42 -15.51 7.90 -1.34
C ALA A 42 -15.88 9.03 -2.34
N GLU A 43 -14.95 9.94 -2.63
CA GLU A 43 -15.15 10.99 -3.62
C GLU A 43 -15.11 10.42 -5.04
N VAL A 44 -14.16 9.53 -5.31
CA VAL A 44 -14.07 8.82 -6.59
C VAL A 44 -15.33 7.98 -6.84
N SER A 45 -15.84 7.31 -5.79
CA SER A 45 -17.09 6.52 -5.85
C SER A 45 -18.29 7.39 -6.24
N LYS A 46 -18.44 8.54 -5.60
CA LYS A 46 -19.52 9.50 -5.96
C LYS A 46 -19.44 9.87 -7.44
N ARG A 47 -18.26 10.21 -7.94
CA ARG A 47 -18.10 10.57 -9.35
C ARG A 47 -18.40 9.38 -10.27
N ALA A 48 -17.90 8.17 -9.97
CA ALA A 48 -18.20 6.98 -10.75
C ALA A 48 -19.71 6.75 -10.89
N HIS A 49 -20.42 6.84 -9.79
CA HIS A 49 -21.87 6.62 -9.78
C HIS A 49 -22.66 7.71 -10.53
N THR A 50 -22.20 8.98 -10.57
CA THR A 50 -22.88 10.03 -11.34
C THR A 50 -22.90 9.77 -12.84
N VAL A 51 -21.92 9.00 -13.35
CA VAL A 51 -21.85 8.62 -14.78
C VAL A 51 -22.33 7.18 -15.03
N GLY A 52 -22.85 6.49 -14.00
CA GLY A 52 -23.32 5.10 -14.11
C GLY A 52 -22.21 4.04 -14.09
N ALA A 53 -20.97 4.40 -13.79
CA ALA A 53 -19.87 3.47 -13.67
C ALA A 53 -19.89 2.74 -12.32
N TRP A 54 -19.42 1.49 -12.31
CA TRP A 54 -19.15 0.75 -11.06
C TRP A 54 -17.89 1.26 -10.38
N MET A 55 -17.85 1.14 -9.04
CA MET A 55 -16.66 1.49 -8.25
C MET A 55 -16.05 0.27 -7.58
N HIS A 56 -14.79 -0.02 -7.88
CA HIS A 56 -13.96 -1.02 -7.21
C HIS A 56 -12.84 -0.35 -6.43
N THR A 57 -12.57 -0.86 -5.22
CA THR A 57 -11.34 -0.51 -4.50
C THR A 57 -10.52 -1.75 -4.14
N ASP A 58 -9.22 -1.68 -4.38
CA ASP A 58 -8.26 -2.63 -3.83
C ASP A 58 -7.87 -2.18 -2.41
N ALA A 59 -8.41 -2.88 -1.41
CA ALA A 59 -8.14 -2.63 0.00
C ALA A 59 -7.09 -3.58 0.59
N ALA A 60 -6.31 -4.29 -0.25
CA ALA A 60 -5.32 -5.26 0.19
C ALA A 60 -4.30 -4.69 1.18
N GLN A 61 -3.94 -3.42 1.05
CA GLN A 61 -3.01 -2.76 1.98
C GLN A 61 -3.69 -2.13 3.19
N ALA A 62 -4.99 -1.87 3.14
CA ALA A 62 -5.73 -1.13 4.17
C ALA A 62 -6.37 -2.06 5.23
N VAL A 63 -7.01 -3.15 4.78
CA VAL A 63 -7.69 -4.09 5.69
C VAL A 63 -6.73 -4.64 6.73
N GLY A 64 -7.16 -4.61 8.00
CA GLY A 64 -6.39 -5.06 9.15
C GLY A 64 -5.32 -4.08 9.65
N LYS A 65 -5.19 -2.90 9.02
CA LYS A 65 -4.28 -1.81 9.41
C LYS A 65 -5.00 -0.51 9.70
N MET A 66 -6.21 -0.36 9.22
CA MET A 66 -7.13 0.76 9.48
C MET A 66 -8.58 0.27 9.41
N ALA A 67 -9.51 1.08 9.90
CA ALA A 67 -10.94 0.82 9.71
C ALA A 67 -11.31 0.94 8.22
N VAL A 68 -12.05 -0.03 7.71
CA VAL A 68 -12.56 -0.06 6.33
C VAL A 68 -14.06 -0.38 6.38
N ASP A 69 -14.88 0.54 5.90
CA ASP A 69 -16.33 0.41 5.83
C ASP A 69 -16.80 0.63 4.39
N VAL A 70 -17.31 -0.42 3.76
CA VAL A 70 -17.78 -0.40 2.37
C VAL A 70 -18.92 0.58 2.15
N THR A 71 -19.75 0.83 3.17
CA THR A 71 -20.87 1.78 3.09
C THR A 71 -20.36 3.21 3.07
N GLN A 72 -19.39 3.55 3.93
CA GLN A 72 -18.78 4.87 3.94
C GLN A 72 -17.97 5.16 2.68
N LEU A 73 -17.26 4.14 2.17
CA LEU A 73 -16.53 4.24 0.91
C LEU A 73 -17.45 4.32 -0.31
N GLY A 74 -18.68 3.81 -0.19
CA GLY A 74 -19.67 3.78 -1.28
C GLY A 74 -19.27 2.89 -2.44
N VAL A 75 -18.45 1.87 -2.21
CA VAL A 75 -17.92 1.01 -3.28
C VAL A 75 -18.86 -0.15 -3.61
N ASP A 76 -18.83 -0.56 -4.87
CA ASP A 76 -19.56 -1.70 -5.39
C ASP A 76 -18.79 -3.00 -5.22
N PHE A 77 -17.46 -2.92 -5.31
CA PHE A 77 -16.54 -4.02 -5.11
C PHE A 77 -15.37 -3.63 -4.22
N LEU A 78 -14.90 -4.57 -3.41
CA LEU A 78 -13.70 -4.38 -2.59
C LEU A 78 -12.88 -5.67 -2.54
N THR A 79 -11.61 -5.57 -2.94
CA THR A 79 -10.67 -6.70 -2.88
C THR A 79 -9.90 -6.73 -1.57
N VAL A 80 -9.76 -7.93 -1.00
CA VAL A 80 -9.00 -8.20 0.21
C VAL A 80 -7.98 -9.31 -0.04
N ALA A 81 -6.72 -9.08 0.33
CA ALA A 81 -5.65 -10.08 0.26
C ALA A 81 -5.26 -10.55 1.67
N GLY A 82 -5.60 -11.78 2.03
CA GLY A 82 -5.49 -12.28 3.40
C GLY A 82 -4.07 -12.21 3.97
N HIS A 83 -3.05 -12.57 3.18
CA HIS A 83 -1.64 -12.58 3.61
C HIS A 83 -1.08 -11.18 3.97
N LYS A 84 -1.77 -10.09 3.62
CA LYS A 84 -1.36 -8.72 3.96
C LYS A 84 -1.72 -8.31 5.39
N TRP A 85 -2.54 -9.12 6.08
CA TRP A 85 -3.00 -8.87 7.45
C TRP A 85 -3.02 -10.15 8.29
N TYR A 86 -1.99 -11.00 8.08
CA TYR A 86 -1.64 -12.18 8.88
C TYR A 86 -2.53 -13.41 8.68
N ALA A 87 -3.36 -13.46 7.65
CA ALA A 87 -4.01 -14.70 7.24
C ALA A 87 -3.03 -15.59 6.43
N PRO A 88 -3.33 -16.87 6.25
CA PRO A 88 -2.55 -17.76 5.39
C PRO A 88 -2.42 -17.21 3.96
N LYS A 89 -1.32 -17.55 3.28
CA LYS A 89 -1.17 -17.29 1.85
C LYS A 89 -2.16 -18.15 1.06
N GLY A 90 -2.62 -17.65 -0.09
CA GLY A 90 -3.53 -18.38 -0.99
C GLY A 90 -5.01 -18.12 -0.74
N ILE A 91 -5.36 -17.20 0.17
CA ILE A 91 -6.75 -16.80 0.44
C ILE A 91 -6.91 -15.27 0.38
N GLY A 92 -8.03 -14.85 -0.14
CA GLY A 92 -8.51 -13.46 -0.16
C GLY A 92 -10.03 -13.44 -0.24
N ALA A 93 -10.61 -12.25 -0.32
CA ALA A 93 -12.04 -12.09 -0.51
C ALA A 93 -12.33 -10.93 -1.47
N LEU A 94 -13.46 -11.04 -2.17
CA LEU A 94 -14.06 -9.96 -2.94
C LEU A 94 -15.43 -9.65 -2.34
N TYR A 95 -15.57 -8.43 -1.80
CA TYR A 95 -16.89 -7.90 -1.50
C TYR A 95 -17.56 -7.50 -2.80
N ILE A 96 -18.83 -7.86 -2.94
CA ILE A 96 -19.69 -7.48 -4.07
C ILE A 96 -20.97 -6.92 -3.45
N HIS A 97 -21.31 -5.69 -3.80
CA HIS A 97 -22.55 -5.08 -3.33
C HIS A 97 -23.77 -5.95 -3.78
N PRO A 98 -24.74 -6.25 -2.91
CA PRO A 98 -25.81 -7.23 -3.18
C PRO A 98 -26.62 -6.94 -4.45
N ARG A 99 -26.72 -5.67 -4.86
CA ARG A 99 -27.46 -5.27 -6.07
C ARG A 99 -26.76 -5.61 -7.39
N ILE A 100 -25.49 -6.03 -7.35
CA ILE A 100 -24.70 -6.21 -8.57
C ILE A 100 -24.81 -7.66 -9.07
N PRO A 101 -25.32 -7.86 -10.28
CA PRO A 101 -25.36 -9.17 -10.93
C PRO A 101 -24.00 -9.49 -11.56
N LEU A 102 -23.00 -9.85 -10.74
CA LEU A 102 -21.69 -10.28 -11.25
C LEU A 102 -21.75 -11.73 -11.68
N PRO A 103 -21.62 -12.05 -12.98
CA PRO A 103 -21.54 -13.41 -13.45
C PRO A 103 -20.24 -14.09 -12.98
N PRO A 104 -20.23 -15.42 -12.74
CA PRO A 104 -19.03 -16.11 -12.33
C PRO A 104 -17.98 -16.12 -13.44
N PHE A 105 -16.74 -15.78 -13.10
CA PHE A 105 -15.60 -15.97 -14.01
C PHE A 105 -15.18 -17.44 -14.10
N LEU A 106 -15.20 -18.17 -12.97
CA LEU A 106 -14.96 -19.60 -12.92
C LEU A 106 -16.29 -20.32 -12.76
N VAL A 107 -16.76 -20.92 -13.86
CA VAL A 107 -18.01 -21.66 -13.91
C VAL A 107 -17.84 -23.14 -13.49
N GLY A 108 -18.88 -23.75 -12.93
CA GLY A 108 -18.86 -25.17 -12.47
C GLY A 108 -19.86 -25.40 -11.36
N GLY A 109 -19.41 -25.89 -10.19
CA GLY A 109 -20.28 -26.18 -9.05
C GLY A 109 -20.86 -24.91 -8.41
N GLY A 110 -21.84 -25.07 -7.50
CA GLY A 110 -22.57 -23.97 -6.88
C GLY A 110 -21.91 -23.31 -5.69
N GLN A 111 -20.60 -23.48 -5.48
CA GLN A 111 -19.87 -22.85 -4.37
C GLN A 111 -19.94 -21.32 -4.46
N GLU A 112 -19.80 -20.64 -3.31
CA GLU A 112 -19.92 -19.19 -3.19
C GLU A 112 -21.22 -18.65 -3.82
N GLN A 113 -22.32 -19.36 -3.62
CA GLN A 113 -23.64 -19.03 -4.21
C GLN A 113 -23.61 -18.98 -5.75
N GLY A 114 -22.82 -19.85 -6.38
CA GLY A 114 -22.62 -19.89 -7.82
C GLY A 114 -21.68 -18.86 -8.40
N ARG A 115 -21.06 -18.04 -7.56
CA ARG A 115 -20.17 -16.94 -8.02
C ARG A 115 -18.73 -17.38 -8.29
N ARG A 116 -18.29 -18.47 -7.65
CA ARG A 116 -16.94 -19.01 -7.82
C ARG A 116 -16.94 -20.50 -7.56
N SER A 117 -16.82 -21.29 -8.59
CA SER A 117 -16.79 -22.76 -8.51
C SER A 117 -15.46 -23.27 -7.94
N GLY A 118 -15.44 -24.48 -7.48
CA GLY A 118 -14.31 -25.21 -6.92
C GLY A 118 -14.45 -25.43 -5.41
N THR A 119 -13.88 -26.55 -4.94
CA THR A 119 -13.94 -26.94 -3.53
C THR A 119 -13.37 -25.82 -2.65
N ILE A 120 -14.13 -25.44 -1.63
CA ILE A 120 -13.74 -24.38 -0.70
C ILE A 120 -12.53 -24.85 0.12
N PRO A 121 -11.42 -24.09 0.17
CA PRO A 121 -10.24 -24.41 0.99
C PRO A 121 -10.51 -24.08 2.47
N VAL A 122 -11.31 -24.91 3.13
CA VAL A 122 -11.82 -24.68 4.49
C VAL A 122 -10.74 -24.23 5.49
N PRO A 123 -9.55 -24.88 5.55
CA PRO A 123 -8.51 -24.43 6.48
C PRO A 123 -8.06 -22.96 6.25
N LEU A 124 -7.98 -22.53 4.99
CA LEU A 124 -7.59 -21.15 4.65
C LEU A 124 -8.70 -20.17 5.01
N VAL A 125 -9.98 -20.55 4.78
CA VAL A 125 -11.13 -19.71 5.15
C VAL A 125 -11.21 -19.53 6.66
N VAL A 126 -11.01 -20.59 7.43
CA VAL A 126 -10.95 -20.52 8.91
C VAL A 126 -9.79 -19.62 9.36
N GLY A 127 -8.62 -19.77 8.75
CA GLY A 127 -7.45 -18.91 9.01
C GLY A 127 -7.72 -17.44 8.69
N LEU A 128 -8.39 -17.14 7.56
CA LEU A 128 -8.83 -15.80 7.20
C LEU A 128 -9.78 -15.21 8.24
N GLY A 129 -10.80 -15.98 8.66
CA GLY A 129 -11.75 -15.59 9.70
C GLY A 129 -11.07 -15.29 11.04
N ARG A 130 -10.09 -16.12 11.45
CA ARG A 130 -9.33 -15.89 12.68
C ARG A 130 -8.47 -14.62 12.58
N ALA A 131 -7.82 -14.41 11.45
CA ALA A 131 -7.05 -13.18 11.22
C ALA A 131 -7.94 -11.93 11.27
N ALA A 132 -9.17 -12.01 10.75
CA ALA A 132 -10.15 -10.91 10.83
C ALA A 132 -10.52 -10.58 12.28
N GLN A 133 -10.81 -11.59 13.12
CA GLN A 133 -11.08 -11.39 14.55
C GLN A 133 -9.91 -10.70 15.26
N LEU A 134 -8.68 -11.15 15.01
CA LEU A 134 -7.48 -10.56 15.58
C LEU A 134 -7.24 -9.13 15.09
N ALA A 135 -7.54 -8.84 13.80
CA ALA A 135 -7.46 -7.50 13.25
C ALA A 135 -8.44 -6.54 13.93
N VAL A 136 -9.70 -6.94 14.09
CA VAL A 136 -10.72 -6.13 14.78
C VAL A 136 -10.29 -5.85 16.23
N ALA A 137 -9.82 -6.85 16.95
CA ALA A 137 -9.35 -6.68 18.33
C ALA A 137 -8.15 -5.72 18.42
N TRP A 138 -7.18 -5.83 17.47
CA TRP A 138 -6.02 -4.96 17.43
C TRP A 138 -6.40 -3.50 17.09
N LEU A 139 -7.31 -3.28 16.14
CA LEU A 139 -7.83 -1.96 15.81
C LEU A 139 -8.52 -1.32 17.04
N ALA A 140 -9.37 -2.09 17.71
CA ALA A 140 -10.10 -1.61 18.92
C ALA A 140 -9.17 -1.31 20.11
N ALA A 141 -7.99 -1.93 20.15
CA ALA A 141 -7.00 -1.71 21.22
C ALA A 141 -6.05 -0.53 20.96
N GLY A 142 -6.29 0.33 19.97
CA GLY A 142 -5.42 1.46 19.63
C GLY A 142 -4.16 1.06 18.84
N GLY A 143 -4.22 -0.05 18.14
CA GLY A 143 -3.08 -0.55 17.37
C GLY A 143 -2.66 0.39 16.22
N VAL A 144 -3.61 1.11 15.63
CA VAL A 144 -3.34 2.09 14.57
C VAL A 144 -2.46 3.22 15.07
N GLU A 145 -2.85 3.81 16.20
CA GLU A 145 -2.16 4.93 16.83
C GLU A 145 -0.75 4.52 17.29
N SER A 146 -0.64 3.35 17.93
CA SER A 146 0.65 2.81 18.36
C SER A 146 1.60 2.57 17.20
N GLN A 147 1.10 2.00 16.09
CA GLN A 147 1.92 1.74 14.91
C GLN A 147 2.30 3.01 14.17
N ALA A 148 1.40 3.99 14.09
CA ALA A 148 1.68 5.31 13.54
C ALA A 148 2.76 6.04 14.36
N ALA A 149 2.72 5.96 15.68
CA ALA A 149 3.74 6.54 16.55
C ALA A 149 5.13 5.94 16.29
N LEU A 150 5.24 4.61 16.11
CA LEU A 150 6.50 3.96 15.74
C LEU A 150 7.00 4.40 14.36
N ARG A 151 6.11 4.50 13.38
CA ARG A 151 6.42 5.04 12.05
C ARG A 151 6.98 6.46 12.14
N ASP A 152 6.29 7.33 12.83
CA ASP A 152 6.65 8.76 12.94
C ASP A 152 7.96 8.93 13.73
N ARG A 153 8.19 8.07 14.73
CA ARG A 153 9.46 8.01 15.46
C ARG A 153 10.62 7.61 14.54
N LEU A 154 10.43 6.58 13.70
CA LEU A 154 11.45 6.16 12.71
C LEU A 154 11.81 7.31 11.78
N GLU A 155 10.82 7.97 11.20
CA GLU A 155 11.03 9.11 10.30
C GLU A 155 11.74 10.27 10.99
N THR A 156 11.34 10.60 12.21
CA THR A 156 11.95 11.68 12.99
C THR A 156 13.42 11.39 13.27
N GLN A 157 13.75 10.17 13.70
CA GLN A 157 15.14 9.79 13.98
C GLN A 157 16.01 9.81 12.72
N ILE A 158 15.48 9.36 11.57
CA ILE A 158 16.22 9.42 10.31
C ILE A 158 16.46 10.86 9.86
N LEU A 159 15.46 11.73 9.93
CA LEU A 159 15.60 13.13 9.55
C LEU A 159 16.56 13.91 10.46
N GLN A 160 16.67 13.54 11.74
CA GLN A 160 17.61 14.18 12.67
C GLN A 160 19.07 14.00 12.28
N TRP A 161 19.46 12.85 11.76
CA TRP A 161 20.86 12.61 11.38
C TRP A 161 21.12 12.70 9.88
N HIS A 162 20.05 12.60 9.04
CA HIS A 162 20.15 12.77 7.59
C HIS A 162 19.02 13.65 7.04
N PRO A 163 19.07 14.95 7.24
CA PRO A 163 17.97 15.85 6.88
C PRO A 163 17.69 15.94 5.37
N GLN A 164 18.59 15.45 4.52
CA GLN A 164 18.43 15.40 3.06
C GLN A 164 17.62 14.20 2.58
N VAL A 165 17.32 13.21 3.45
CA VAL A 165 16.49 12.08 3.07
C VAL A 165 15.09 12.57 2.65
N ARG A 166 14.61 12.03 1.55
CA ARG A 166 13.25 12.33 1.09
C ARG A 166 12.30 11.26 1.57
N ILE A 167 11.33 11.61 2.39
CA ILE A 167 10.25 10.71 2.85
C ILE A 167 9.00 11.03 2.04
N PHE A 168 8.39 9.99 1.42
CA PHE A 168 7.24 10.14 0.54
C PHE A 168 5.91 9.99 1.30
N GLY A 169 4.89 10.71 0.85
CA GLY A 169 3.53 10.66 1.42
C GLY A 169 3.42 11.23 2.84
N ARG A 170 4.43 11.97 3.33
CA ARG A 170 4.47 12.47 4.72
C ARG A 170 3.46 13.58 4.99
N GLY A 171 3.12 14.36 3.97
CA GLY A 171 2.22 15.51 4.07
C GLY A 171 0.74 15.17 4.07
N VAL A 172 0.39 13.91 3.86
CA VAL A 172 -1.00 13.46 3.63
C VAL A 172 -1.38 12.26 4.50
N ALA A 173 -2.66 11.92 4.51
CA ALA A 173 -3.16 10.72 5.18
C ALA A 173 -2.53 9.46 4.56
N ARG A 174 -2.02 8.56 5.40
CA ARG A 174 -1.37 7.32 4.96
C ARG A 174 -1.50 6.19 5.98
N LEU A 175 -1.16 4.99 5.55
CA LEU A 175 -1.14 3.81 6.39
C LEU A 175 -0.23 4.02 7.62
N PRO A 176 -0.61 3.47 8.79
CA PRO A 176 0.16 3.62 10.03
C PRO A 176 1.51 2.89 9.99
N ASN A 177 1.68 1.93 9.08
CA ASN A 177 2.79 0.99 9.09
C ASN A 177 3.78 1.14 7.94
N THR A 178 3.59 2.08 7.02
CA THR A 178 4.41 2.18 5.80
C THR A 178 5.26 3.43 5.83
N VAL A 179 6.56 3.25 5.64
CA VAL A 179 7.53 4.33 5.42
C VAL A 179 8.25 4.07 4.11
N ALA A 180 8.24 5.05 3.23
CA ALA A 180 9.00 5.02 2.00
C ALA A 180 9.89 6.26 1.93
N TRP A 181 11.16 6.05 1.63
CA TRP A 181 12.13 7.13 1.49
C TRP A 181 13.15 6.88 0.39
N ALA A 182 13.88 7.91 -0.01
CA ALA A 182 15.07 7.81 -0.83
C ALA A 182 16.19 8.65 -0.23
N TYR A 183 17.43 8.12 -0.28
CA TYR A 183 18.63 8.85 0.07
C TYR A 183 19.25 9.42 -1.22
N PRO A 184 19.56 10.72 -1.27
CA PRO A 184 20.19 11.32 -2.44
C PRO A 184 21.51 10.62 -2.81
N GLY A 185 21.65 10.25 -4.09
CA GLY A 185 22.84 9.59 -4.62
C GLY A 185 22.97 8.09 -4.30
N TRP A 186 21.96 7.46 -3.71
CA TRP A 186 21.98 6.03 -3.40
C TRP A 186 20.89 5.29 -4.20
N ASP A 187 21.21 4.13 -4.71
CA ASP A 187 20.20 3.18 -5.15
C ASP A 187 19.72 2.30 -3.99
N GLY A 188 18.43 2.01 -3.97
CA GLY A 188 17.80 1.27 -2.88
C GLY A 188 18.36 -0.13 -2.67
N PRO A 189 18.55 -0.96 -3.72
CA PRO A 189 19.16 -2.30 -3.62
C PRO A 189 20.55 -2.28 -2.98
N SER A 190 21.45 -1.39 -3.42
CA SER A 190 22.80 -1.28 -2.86
C SER A 190 22.77 -0.87 -1.40
N LEU A 191 21.90 0.07 -1.05
CA LEU A 191 21.73 0.51 0.34
C LEU A 191 21.24 -0.63 1.24
N LEU A 192 20.24 -1.41 0.79
CA LEU A 192 19.76 -2.56 1.55
C LEU A 192 20.78 -3.70 1.66
N ALA A 193 21.61 -3.91 0.64
CA ALA A 193 22.67 -4.90 0.69
C ALA A 193 23.70 -4.62 1.81
N MET A 194 23.87 -3.35 2.20
CA MET A 194 24.71 -2.95 3.33
C MET A 194 24.00 -3.08 4.69
N CYS A 195 22.71 -3.36 4.70
CA CYS A 195 21.88 -3.53 5.89
C CYS A 195 21.31 -4.96 5.97
N PRO A 196 22.13 -6.03 6.02
CA PRO A 196 21.68 -7.41 5.85
C PRO A 196 20.72 -7.91 6.95
N THR A 197 20.65 -7.21 8.06
CA THR A 197 19.72 -7.50 9.17
C THR A 197 18.35 -6.84 9.00
N ILE A 198 18.20 -5.97 8.00
CA ILE A 198 16.96 -5.24 7.75
C ILE A 198 16.20 -5.84 6.57
N TRP A 199 14.97 -6.26 6.82
CA TRP A 199 14.08 -6.81 5.78
C TRP A 199 13.19 -5.71 5.25
N ALA A 200 13.54 -5.15 4.10
CA ALA A 200 12.85 -4.04 3.46
C ALA A 200 12.71 -4.28 1.95
N GLY A 201 11.92 -3.45 1.27
CA GLY A 201 11.75 -3.50 -0.17
C GLY A 201 12.23 -2.22 -0.85
N THR A 202 12.47 -2.30 -2.16
CA THR A 202 12.87 -1.16 -3.01
C THR A 202 11.75 -0.75 -3.99
N GLY A 203 10.51 -1.05 -3.64
CA GLY A 203 9.32 -0.82 -4.46
C GLY A 203 8.27 -1.90 -4.23
N SER A 204 7.42 -2.14 -5.22
CA SER A 204 6.49 -3.25 -5.17
C SER A 204 7.18 -4.58 -5.51
N ALA A 205 6.76 -5.67 -4.84
CA ALA A 205 7.32 -7.01 -5.09
C ALA A 205 7.04 -7.54 -6.51
N CYS A 206 6.18 -6.88 -7.28
CA CYS A 206 5.74 -7.32 -8.60
C CYS A 206 6.54 -6.68 -9.76
N HIS A 207 7.46 -5.77 -9.49
CA HIS A 207 8.25 -5.08 -10.51
C HIS A 207 9.74 -5.39 -10.35
N SER A 208 10.48 -5.43 -11.47
CA SER A 208 11.93 -5.61 -11.44
C SER A 208 12.62 -4.37 -10.85
N ALA A 209 13.66 -4.57 -10.08
CA ALA A 209 14.42 -3.48 -9.43
C ALA A 209 15.12 -2.53 -10.43
N SER A 210 15.23 -2.91 -11.70
CA SER A 210 16.00 -2.17 -12.70
C SER A 210 15.36 -0.85 -13.18
N THR A 211 14.05 -0.68 -13.01
CA THR A 211 13.32 0.51 -13.50
C THR A 211 12.92 1.49 -12.40
N GLY A 212 13.27 1.21 -11.15
CA GLY A 212 12.83 2.01 -10.00
C GLY A 212 11.32 1.88 -9.72
N SER A 213 10.79 2.76 -8.87
CA SER A 213 9.38 2.74 -8.45
C SER A 213 8.47 3.41 -9.48
N PRO A 214 7.52 2.66 -10.11
CA PRO A 214 6.51 3.26 -11.00
C PRO A 214 5.58 4.23 -10.26
N THR A 215 5.36 4.01 -8.96
CA THR A 215 4.58 4.91 -8.11
C THR A 215 5.25 6.28 -8.03
N LEU A 216 6.55 6.33 -7.73
CA LEU A 216 7.28 7.60 -7.65
C LEU A 216 7.38 8.28 -9.02
N GLN A 217 7.49 7.52 -10.12
CA GLN A 217 7.43 8.09 -11.47
C GLN A 217 6.07 8.76 -11.72
N ALA A 218 4.96 8.11 -11.36
CA ALA A 218 3.62 8.69 -11.48
C ALA A 218 3.43 9.93 -10.60
N MET A 219 4.15 10.01 -9.46
CA MET A 219 4.19 11.18 -8.57
C MET A 219 5.08 12.31 -9.12
N GLY A 220 5.76 12.13 -10.26
CA GLY A 220 6.59 13.13 -10.93
C GLY A 220 8.03 13.19 -10.42
N TYR A 221 8.53 12.17 -9.73
CA TYR A 221 9.92 12.13 -9.28
C TYR A 221 10.88 11.67 -10.40
N ALA A 222 12.09 12.22 -10.38
CA ALA A 222 13.15 11.86 -11.31
C ALA A 222 13.56 10.38 -11.17
N PRO A 223 14.02 9.73 -12.26
CA PRO A 223 14.43 8.32 -12.23
C PRO A 223 15.43 7.97 -11.15
N SER A 224 16.40 8.84 -10.89
CA SER A 224 17.41 8.68 -9.83
C SER A 224 16.79 8.59 -8.43
N VAL A 225 15.73 9.36 -8.16
CA VAL A 225 14.97 9.27 -6.91
C VAL A 225 14.17 7.98 -6.85
N CYS A 226 13.57 7.57 -7.99
CA CYS A 226 12.78 6.34 -8.07
C CYS A 226 13.63 5.09 -7.82
N GLN A 227 14.87 5.07 -8.30
CA GLN A 227 15.84 3.99 -8.06
C GLN A 227 16.33 3.95 -6.60
N GLY A 228 16.40 5.10 -5.95
CA GLY A 228 16.84 5.24 -4.55
C GLY A 228 15.83 4.81 -3.51
N MET A 229 14.64 4.39 -3.91
CA MET A 229 13.56 4.09 -2.99
C MET A 229 13.86 2.88 -2.09
N VAL A 230 13.62 3.07 -0.80
CA VAL A 230 13.54 2.01 0.22
C VAL A 230 12.18 2.11 0.90
N ARG A 231 11.50 0.96 1.04
CA ARG A 231 10.23 0.87 1.75
C ARG A 231 10.35 -0.06 2.95
N LEU A 232 10.01 0.44 4.12
CA LEU A 232 9.85 -0.33 5.35
C LEU A 232 8.36 -0.50 5.67
N SER A 233 8.01 -1.69 6.12
CA SER A 233 6.64 -2.01 6.55
C SER A 233 6.69 -2.56 7.96
N LEU A 234 6.16 -1.81 8.92
CA LEU A 234 6.13 -2.20 10.31
C LEU A 234 5.05 -3.27 10.52
N GLY A 235 5.38 -4.29 11.31
CA GLY A 235 4.42 -5.31 11.76
C GLY A 235 3.74 -4.91 13.07
N ARG A 236 2.75 -5.71 13.50
CA ARG A 236 2.07 -5.51 14.80
C ARG A 236 3.02 -5.72 15.99
N GLU A 237 4.08 -6.49 15.78
CA GLU A 237 5.08 -6.83 16.80
C GLU A 237 6.33 -5.95 16.71
N THR A 238 6.36 -4.95 15.83
CA THR A 238 7.48 -4.01 15.75
C THR A 238 7.58 -3.22 17.05
N THR A 239 8.78 -3.18 17.64
CA THR A 239 9.07 -2.48 18.89
C THR A 239 9.90 -1.21 18.66
N GLU A 240 10.05 -0.41 19.71
CA GLU A 240 10.93 0.77 19.70
C GLU A 240 12.40 0.37 19.50
N GLU A 241 12.82 -0.77 20.06
CA GLU A 241 14.16 -1.32 19.90
C GLU A 241 14.42 -1.71 18.44
N ALA A 242 13.43 -2.31 17.76
CA ALA A 242 13.51 -2.61 16.34
C ALA A 242 13.68 -1.32 15.49
N ILE A 243 12.96 -0.26 15.83
CA ILE A 243 13.13 1.05 15.19
C ILE A 243 14.55 1.59 15.39
N ALA A 244 15.08 1.53 16.63
CA ALA A 244 16.45 1.98 16.92
C ALA A 244 17.50 1.17 16.14
N GLN A 245 17.32 -0.15 16.01
CA GLN A 245 18.18 -1.02 15.22
C GLN A 245 18.18 -0.65 13.73
N VAL A 246 17.00 -0.36 13.15
CA VAL A 246 16.88 0.09 11.75
C VAL A 246 17.65 1.39 11.54
N VAL A 247 17.47 2.38 12.41
CA VAL A 247 18.17 3.67 12.32
C VAL A 247 19.68 3.48 12.43
N ALA A 248 20.15 2.66 13.37
CA ALA A 248 21.57 2.39 13.55
C ALA A 248 22.18 1.70 12.32
N ALA A 249 21.48 0.71 11.73
CA ALA A 249 21.95 0.00 10.54
C ALA A 249 22.12 0.94 9.33
N PHE A 250 21.11 1.77 9.03
CA PHE A 250 21.21 2.73 7.93
C PHE A 250 22.29 3.79 8.19
N ARG A 251 22.40 4.27 9.43
CA ARG A 251 23.45 5.22 9.80
C ARG A 251 24.85 4.64 9.59
N GLN A 252 25.08 3.40 10.00
CA GLN A 252 26.35 2.70 9.80
C GLN A 252 26.63 2.49 8.31
N ALA A 253 25.66 2.02 7.53
CA ALA A 253 25.81 1.80 6.10
C ALA A 253 26.23 3.08 5.36
N LEU A 254 25.55 4.18 5.63
CA LEU A 254 25.83 5.47 5.00
C LEU A 254 27.14 6.12 5.46
N ALA A 255 27.59 5.87 6.71
CA ALA A 255 28.86 6.36 7.22
C ALA A 255 30.08 5.61 6.67
N SER A 256 29.90 4.33 6.30
CA SER A 256 30.97 3.45 5.83
C SER A 256 31.22 3.47 4.33
N SER A 257 30.40 4.20 3.56
CA SER A 257 30.43 4.17 2.09
C SER A 257 30.12 5.54 1.51
N SER A 258 30.69 5.82 0.33
CA SER A 258 30.32 7.01 -0.46
C SER A 258 29.17 6.65 -1.41
N PRO A 259 28.26 7.60 -1.71
CA PRO A 259 27.22 7.41 -2.72
C PRO A 259 27.84 6.95 -4.05
N LYS A 260 27.28 5.93 -4.67
CA LYS A 260 27.59 5.65 -6.06
C LYS A 260 26.84 6.66 -6.90
N PRO A 261 27.51 7.39 -7.82
CA PRO A 261 26.79 8.27 -8.72
C PRO A 261 25.78 7.44 -9.51
N ILE A 262 24.49 7.78 -9.38
CA ILE A 262 23.46 7.26 -10.27
C ILE A 262 23.74 7.94 -11.60
N PRO A 263 23.94 7.22 -12.72
CA PRO A 263 24.15 7.83 -14.02
C PRO A 263 23.01 8.81 -14.31
N GLU A 264 23.35 10.07 -14.59
CA GLU A 264 22.40 11.00 -15.19
C GLU A 264 22.15 10.48 -16.60
N GLU A 265 20.96 9.97 -16.87
CA GLU A 265 20.56 9.67 -18.25
C GLU A 265 20.45 11.00 -19.00
N GLU A 266 21.25 11.12 -20.09
CA GLU A 266 21.23 12.23 -21.04
C GLU A 266 19.89 12.34 -21.80
#